data_47f0c0c2adaf59d0027a92b02294deba
#
_entry.id   47f0c0c2adaf59d0027a92b02294deba
#
_cell.length_a   1.000
_cell.length_b   1.000
_cell.length_c   1.000
_cell.angle_alpha   90.00
_cell.angle_beta   90.00
_cell.angle_gamma   90.00
#
_symmetry.space_group_name_H-M   'P 1'
#
loop_
_entity.id
_entity.type
_entity.pdbx_description
1 polymer ?
#
loop_
_entity_poly.entity_id
_entity_poly.type
_entity_poly.pdbx_seq_one_letter_code
_entity_poly.pdbx_strand_id
1 'polypeptide(L)'
;MPRLKQVPKAEADPSILPLYKLLFGDRDPVAEPGTATGTPGDWWTVFANSPETLAHAAQGFAYYRSPKRKLDPVLRELGQTWAGWATGSQFVFSQHCKSLRGLAYPEEKIEALPTWQTATCYTEKERLVLAYADRLVVHQGRVPDSLFDALKAEFSDEEIVELTYITSLYLMHAVMSRALRTEFDDRDDPVTEVPAPEGFDALDFLGGGRRA
;
A
#
# COMPACT_ATOMS: atom_id res chain seq x y z
N MET A 1 -5.17 -8.83 17.05
CA MET A 1 -6.51 -9.25 16.53
C MET A 1 -7.32 -8.01 16.16
N PRO A 2 -8.09 -8.05 15.08
CA PRO A 2 -8.96 -6.95 14.67
C PRO A 2 -9.96 -6.52 15.77
N ARG A 3 -10.32 -5.24 15.76
CA ARG A 3 -11.33 -4.68 16.69
C ARG A 3 -12.77 -5.01 16.31
N LEU A 4 -13.01 -5.35 15.05
CA LEU A 4 -14.32 -5.71 14.54
C LEU A 4 -14.38 -7.21 14.21
N LYS A 5 -15.61 -7.74 14.16
CA LYS A 5 -15.85 -9.11 13.71
C LYS A 5 -15.33 -9.29 12.29
N GLN A 6 -14.64 -10.36 12.06
CA GLN A 6 -14.32 -10.83 10.72
C GLN A 6 -15.53 -11.56 10.13
N VAL A 7 -15.82 -11.34 8.86
CA VAL A 7 -16.97 -11.96 8.17
C VAL A 7 -16.49 -13.24 7.49
N PRO A 8 -16.92 -14.44 7.94
CA PRO A 8 -16.59 -15.69 7.27
C PRO A 8 -17.34 -15.80 5.94
N LYS A 9 -16.86 -16.67 5.06
CA LYS A 9 -17.41 -16.85 3.70
C LYS A 9 -18.91 -17.16 3.71
N ALA A 10 -19.38 -17.95 4.69
CA ALA A 10 -20.80 -18.34 4.82
C ALA A 10 -21.72 -17.18 5.19
N GLU A 11 -21.19 -16.12 5.79
CA GLU A 11 -21.96 -14.93 6.21
C GLU A 11 -21.74 -13.72 5.28
N ALA A 12 -20.85 -13.87 4.29
CA ALA A 12 -20.48 -12.80 3.38
C ALA A 12 -21.65 -12.43 2.45
N ASP A 13 -21.81 -11.13 2.21
CA ASP A 13 -22.77 -10.65 1.22
C ASP A 13 -22.45 -11.25 -0.16
N PRO A 14 -23.47 -11.68 -0.93
CA PRO A 14 -23.25 -12.26 -2.25
C PRO A 14 -22.43 -11.38 -3.21
N SER A 15 -22.51 -10.06 -3.09
CA SER A 15 -21.77 -9.12 -3.95
C SER A 15 -20.24 -9.17 -3.78
N ILE A 16 -19.77 -9.62 -2.61
CA ILE A 16 -18.32 -9.72 -2.32
C ILE A 16 -17.75 -11.13 -2.47
N LEU A 17 -18.57 -12.15 -2.66
CA LEU A 17 -18.12 -13.53 -2.85
C LEU A 17 -17.12 -13.69 -4.01
N PRO A 18 -17.28 -13.01 -5.16
CA PRO A 18 -16.27 -13.06 -6.25
C PRO A 18 -14.90 -12.55 -5.79
N LEU A 19 -14.87 -11.51 -4.95
CA LEU A 19 -13.63 -10.99 -4.37
C LEU A 19 -13.00 -11.99 -3.39
N TYR A 20 -13.81 -12.60 -2.53
CA TYR A 20 -13.35 -13.66 -1.63
C TYR A 20 -12.78 -14.85 -2.40
N LYS A 21 -13.45 -15.28 -3.47
CA LYS A 21 -12.95 -16.35 -4.33
C LYS A 21 -11.61 -16.00 -4.97
N LEU A 22 -11.43 -14.75 -5.40
CA LEU A 22 -10.17 -14.27 -5.97
C LEU A 22 -9.03 -14.29 -4.95
N LEU A 23 -9.30 -13.83 -3.72
CA LEU A 23 -8.29 -13.65 -2.68
C LEU A 23 -7.96 -14.95 -1.91
N PHE A 24 -8.96 -15.77 -1.66
CA PHE A 24 -8.88 -16.91 -0.73
C PHE A 24 -9.19 -18.27 -1.38
N GLY A 25 -9.62 -18.27 -2.64
CA GLY A 25 -10.03 -19.50 -3.31
C GLY A 25 -11.31 -20.11 -2.72
N ASP A 26 -11.28 -21.41 -2.43
CA ASP A 26 -12.43 -22.12 -1.88
C ASP A 26 -12.49 -22.16 -0.36
N ARG A 27 -11.40 -21.82 0.32
CA ARG A 27 -11.31 -21.82 1.78
C ARG A 27 -12.12 -20.69 2.43
N ASP A 28 -12.46 -20.87 3.69
CA ASP A 28 -13.01 -19.80 4.53
C ASP A 28 -11.85 -18.95 5.08
N PRO A 29 -11.82 -17.61 4.80
CA PRO A 29 -10.69 -16.77 5.19
C PRO A 29 -10.55 -16.54 6.69
N VAL A 30 -11.60 -16.79 7.48
CA VAL A 30 -11.58 -16.64 8.95
C VAL A 30 -11.06 -17.90 9.60
N ALA A 31 -11.50 -19.07 9.11
CA ALA A 31 -11.06 -20.37 9.63
C ALA A 31 -9.63 -20.71 9.17
N GLU A 32 -9.27 -20.33 7.95
CA GLU A 32 -7.99 -20.60 7.32
C GLU A 32 -7.39 -19.28 6.78
N PRO A 33 -6.84 -18.40 7.65
CA PRO A 33 -6.30 -17.11 7.28
C PRO A 33 -5.07 -17.22 6.37
N GLY A 34 -4.76 -16.12 5.68
CA GLY A 34 -3.61 -16.00 4.81
C GLY A 34 -3.97 -15.62 3.39
N THR A 35 -3.18 -14.75 2.79
CA THR A 35 -3.30 -14.31 1.39
C THR A 35 -2.04 -14.64 0.60
N ALA A 36 -2.13 -14.58 -0.71
CA ALA A 36 -0.96 -14.75 -1.58
C ALA A 36 0.13 -13.68 -1.33
N THR A 37 -0.21 -12.57 -0.69
CA THR A 37 0.72 -11.49 -0.36
C THR A 37 1.38 -11.66 1.02
N GLY A 38 1.12 -12.78 1.69
CA GLY A 38 1.72 -13.11 2.98
C GLY A 38 1.12 -12.36 4.17
N THR A 39 -0.10 -11.84 4.03
CA THR A 39 -0.85 -11.23 5.13
C THR A 39 -1.91 -12.20 5.67
N PRO A 40 -2.38 -12.02 6.91
CA PRO A 40 -3.53 -12.78 7.42
C PRO A 40 -4.78 -12.69 6.55
N GLY A 41 -5.05 -11.52 5.97
CA GLY A 41 -6.23 -11.25 5.15
C GLY A 41 -7.40 -10.71 5.94
N ASP A 42 -7.18 -10.35 7.20
CA ASP A 42 -8.25 -9.86 8.08
C ASP A 42 -8.72 -8.44 7.72
N TRP A 43 -7.91 -7.65 7.01
CA TRP A 43 -8.38 -6.41 6.42
C TRP A 43 -9.61 -6.65 5.53
N TRP A 44 -9.56 -7.65 4.67
CA TRP A 44 -10.64 -7.98 3.75
C TRP A 44 -11.88 -8.48 4.47
N THR A 45 -11.71 -9.36 5.46
CA THR A 45 -12.81 -9.94 6.23
C THR A 45 -13.45 -8.95 7.20
N VAL A 46 -12.69 -7.98 7.70
CA VAL A 46 -13.22 -6.87 8.50
C VAL A 46 -14.01 -5.88 7.64
N PHE A 47 -13.47 -5.47 6.49
CA PHE A 47 -14.17 -4.56 5.58
C PHE A 47 -15.41 -5.17 4.93
N ALA A 48 -15.53 -6.49 4.92
CA ALA A 48 -16.73 -7.21 4.49
C ALA A 48 -17.98 -6.92 5.35
N ASN A 49 -17.84 -6.33 6.53
CA ASN A 49 -18.97 -5.80 7.30
C ASN A 49 -19.67 -4.65 6.56
N SER A 50 -19.03 -4.03 5.57
CA SER A 50 -19.63 -3.01 4.70
C SER A 50 -19.29 -3.33 3.24
N PRO A 51 -20.12 -4.13 2.54
CA PRO A 51 -19.85 -4.62 1.20
C PRO A 51 -19.56 -3.50 0.18
N GLU A 52 -20.30 -2.40 0.24
CA GLU A 52 -20.09 -1.26 -0.66
C GLU A 52 -18.74 -0.55 -0.39
N THR A 53 -18.36 -0.39 0.88
CA THR A 53 -17.06 0.18 1.27
C THR A 53 -15.93 -0.71 0.78
N LEU A 54 -16.06 -2.02 0.95
CA LEU A 54 -15.07 -2.99 0.46
C LEU A 54 -14.95 -2.95 -1.06
N ALA A 55 -16.08 -2.90 -1.78
CA ALA A 55 -16.08 -2.81 -3.25
C ALA A 55 -15.41 -1.52 -3.74
N HIS A 56 -15.68 -0.38 -3.10
CA HIS A 56 -15.05 0.90 -3.40
C HIS A 56 -13.54 0.86 -3.16
N ALA A 57 -13.10 0.31 -2.03
CA ALA A 57 -11.68 0.17 -1.73
C ALA A 57 -10.97 -0.74 -2.75
N ALA A 58 -11.59 -1.85 -3.15
CA ALA A 58 -11.06 -2.74 -4.17
C ALA A 58 -10.91 -2.03 -5.54
N GLN A 59 -11.80 -1.11 -5.90
CA GLN A 59 -11.66 -0.26 -7.09
C GLN A 59 -10.45 0.66 -6.98
N GLY A 60 -10.16 1.21 -5.79
CA GLY A 60 -8.96 2.00 -5.52
C GLY A 60 -7.67 1.20 -5.76
N PHE A 61 -7.64 -0.07 -5.34
CA PHE A 61 -6.51 -0.95 -5.61
C PHE A 61 -6.36 -1.26 -7.12
N ALA A 62 -7.46 -1.49 -7.81
CA ALA A 62 -7.45 -1.68 -9.27
C ALA A 62 -6.98 -0.42 -10.00
N TYR A 63 -7.33 0.78 -9.48
CA TYR A 63 -6.91 2.05 -10.07
C TYR A 63 -5.39 2.20 -10.02
N TYR A 64 -4.75 2.09 -8.85
CA TYR A 64 -3.31 2.35 -8.77
C TYR A 64 -2.46 1.30 -9.51
N ARG A 65 -2.96 0.07 -9.63
CA ARG A 65 -2.31 -1.02 -10.36
C ARG A 65 -2.50 -0.95 -11.88
N SER A 66 -3.37 -0.07 -12.35
CA SER A 66 -3.68 0.03 -13.78
C SER A 66 -2.45 0.42 -14.59
N PRO A 67 -2.17 -0.27 -15.70
CA PRO A 67 -1.08 0.09 -16.62
C PRO A 67 -1.32 1.42 -17.34
N LYS A 68 -2.48 2.03 -17.16
CA LYS A 68 -2.82 3.36 -17.71
C LYS A 68 -2.24 4.50 -16.89
N ARG A 69 -1.68 4.23 -15.70
CA ARG A 69 -1.03 5.26 -14.88
C ARG A 69 0.20 5.81 -15.59
N LYS A 70 0.35 7.14 -15.57
CA LYS A 70 1.49 7.85 -16.17
C LYS A 70 2.68 7.91 -15.22
N LEU A 71 2.38 8.02 -13.94
CA LEU A 71 3.40 8.05 -12.90
C LEU A 71 4.21 6.74 -12.91
N ASP A 72 5.52 6.87 -12.90
CA ASP A 72 6.44 5.75 -12.79
C ASP A 72 6.07 4.84 -11.59
N PRO A 73 6.01 3.50 -11.79
CA PRO A 73 5.61 2.58 -10.75
C PRO A 73 6.47 2.64 -9.49
N VAL A 74 7.80 2.84 -9.60
CA VAL A 74 8.70 2.95 -8.45
C VAL A 74 8.41 4.21 -7.65
N LEU A 75 8.23 5.34 -8.34
CA LEU A 75 7.93 6.62 -7.70
C LEU A 75 6.57 6.59 -6.98
N ARG A 76 5.60 5.92 -7.59
CA ARG A 76 4.31 5.66 -6.96
C ARG A 76 4.47 4.83 -5.67
N GLU A 77 5.22 3.72 -5.73
CA GLU A 77 5.44 2.85 -4.56
C GLU A 77 6.22 3.57 -3.45
N LEU A 78 7.16 4.46 -3.78
CA LEU A 78 7.84 5.28 -2.77
C LEU A 78 6.87 6.13 -1.95
N GLY A 79 5.91 6.79 -2.59
CA GLY A 79 4.87 7.57 -1.90
C GLY A 79 4.01 6.71 -0.97
N GLN A 80 3.63 5.52 -1.43
CA GLN A 80 2.83 4.57 -0.66
C GLN A 80 3.61 3.98 0.52
N THR A 81 4.88 3.60 0.30
CA THR A 81 5.75 3.07 1.35
C THR A 81 6.00 4.11 2.44
N TRP A 82 6.26 5.38 2.04
CA TRP A 82 6.39 6.48 3.00
C TRP A 82 5.10 6.70 3.79
N ALA A 83 3.94 6.65 3.16
CA ALA A 83 2.66 6.78 3.85
C ALA A 83 2.50 5.71 4.94
N GLY A 84 2.86 4.47 4.66
CA GLY A 84 2.85 3.37 5.63
C GLY A 84 3.79 3.64 6.80
N TRP A 85 5.04 3.97 6.53
CA TRP A 85 6.05 4.19 7.57
C TRP A 85 5.72 5.41 8.44
N ALA A 86 5.43 6.56 7.85
CA ALA A 86 5.20 7.81 8.56
C ALA A 86 3.93 7.79 9.43
N THR A 87 2.94 6.95 9.08
CA THR A 87 1.73 6.75 9.89
C THR A 87 1.86 5.62 10.92
N GLY A 88 2.95 4.88 10.90
CA GLY A 88 3.16 3.75 11.77
C GLY A 88 2.38 2.48 11.37
N SER A 89 1.92 2.35 10.12
CA SER A 89 1.24 1.15 9.63
C SER A 89 2.24 0.09 9.20
N GLN A 90 2.37 -0.97 10.01
CA GLN A 90 3.17 -2.15 9.69
C GLN A 90 2.69 -2.82 8.39
N PHE A 91 1.37 -2.88 8.24
CA PHE A 91 0.73 -3.49 7.07
C PHE A 91 1.10 -2.75 5.79
N VAL A 92 0.78 -1.47 5.70
CA VAL A 92 1.02 -0.68 4.47
C VAL A 92 2.51 -0.61 4.17
N PHE A 93 3.35 -0.33 5.16
CA PHE A 93 4.80 -0.28 4.97
C PHE A 93 5.35 -1.59 4.39
N SER A 94 5.07 -2.73 5.06
CA SER A 94 5.59 -4.03 4.64
C SER A 94 5.12 -4.45 3.25
N GLN A 95 3.85 -4.18 2.89
CA GLN A 95 3.34 -4.54 1.57
C GLN A 95 4.02 -3.72 0.46
N HIS A 96 4.28 -2.44 0.68
CA HIS A 96 4.89 -1.59 -0.33
C HIS A 96 6.41 -1.77 -0.43
N CYS A 97 7.12 -2.18 0.63
CA CYS A 97 8.49 -2.69 0.53
C CYS A 97 8.56 -3.91 -0.40
N LYS A 98 7.62 -4.86 -0.27
CA LYS A 98 7.53 -6.01 -1.18
C LYS A 98 7.26 -5.58 -2.63
N SER A 99 6.37 -4.59 -2.83
CA SER A 99 6.10 -4.04 -4.16
C SER A 99 7.33 -3.39 -4.78
N LEU A 100 8.11 -2.63 -4.03
CA LEU A 100 9.37 -2.04 -4.49
C LEU A 100 10.36 -3.12 -4.92
N ARG A 101 10.51 -4.20 -4.14
CA ARG A 101 11.36 -5.35 -4.54
C ARG A 101 10.86 -6.01 -5.81
N GLY A 102 9.54 -6.16 -5.98
CA GLY A 102 8.93 -6.66 -7.20
C GLY A 102 9.21 -5.82 -8.44
N LEU A 103 9.52 -4.53 -8.25
CA LEU A 103 9.96 -3.61 -9.29
C LEU A 103 11.51 -3.58 -9.45
N ALA A 104 12.22 -4.50 -8.80
CA ALA A 104 13.67 -4.56 -8.77
C ALA A 104 14.33 -3.28 -8.21
N TYR A 105 13.65 -2.58 -7.31
CA TYR A 105 14.20 -1.40 -6.65
C TYR A 105 15.32 -1.78 -5.67
N PRO A 106 16.43 -1.01 -5.61
CA PRO A 106 17.58 -1.38 -4.78
C PRO A 106 17.25 -1.49 -3.29
N GLU A 107 17.68 -2.57 -2.64
CA GLU A 107 17.44 -2.84 -1.23
C GLU A 107 17.97 -1.71 -0.33
N GLU A 108 19.19 -1.19 -0.61
CA GLU A 108 19.77 -0.05 0.09
C GLU A 108 18.79 1.14 0.18
N LYS A 109 18.04 1.40 -0.88
CA LYS A 109 17.06 2.50 -0.91
C LYS A 109 15.80 2.18 -0.12
N ILE A 110 15.39 0.90 -0.09
CA ILE A 110 14.24 0.46 0.74
C ILE A 110 14.60 0.60 2.22
N GLU A 111 15.77 0.13 2.63
CA GLU A 111 16.27 0.22 4.00
C GLU A 111 16.49 1.68 4.46
N ALA A 112 16.92 2.55 3.54
CA ALA A 112 17.16 3.96 3.83
C ALA A 112 15.88 4.80 3.96
N LEU A 113 14.70 4.26 3.59
CA LEU A 113 13.46 5.04 3.55
C LEU A 113 13.09 5.70 4.89
N PRO A 114 13.25 5.06 6.06
CA PRO A 114 13.00 5.71 7.35
C PRO A 114 13.81 6.98 7.59
N THR A 115 14.97 7.10 6.95
CA THR A 115 15.91 8.22 7.10
C THR A 115 16.22 8.91 5.77
N TRP A 116 15.26 8.88 4.83
CA TRP A 116 15.43 9.37 3.46
C TRP A 116 15.99 10.80 3.37
N GLN A 117 15.68 11.65 4.37
CA GLN A 117 16.11 13.06 4.38
C GLN A 117 17.63 13.19 4.40
N THR A 118 18.34 12.27 5.05
CA THR A 118 19.81 12.27 5.20
C THR A 118 20.52 11.22 4.34
N ALA A 119 19.78 10.26 3.81
CA ALA A 119 20.34 9.21 2.95
C ALA A 119 20.86 9.81 1.63
N THR A 120 21.94 9.28 1.09
CA THR A 120 22.58 9.77 -0.14
C THR A 120 22.30 8.91 -1.38
N CYS A 121 21.62 7.78 -1.21
CA CYS A 121 21.34 6.82 -2.27
C CYS A 121 20.23 7.23 -3.25
N TYR A 122 19.36 8.18 -2.88
CA TYR A 122 18.24 8.60 -3.71
C TYR A 122 18.63 9.60 -4.79
N THR A 123 18.04 9.46 -5.96
CA THR A 123 18.08 10.48 -7.02
C THR A 123 17.31 11.74 -6.61
N GLU A 124 17.54 12.85 -7.30
CA GLU A 124 16.79 14.09 -7.07
C GLU A 124 15.28 13.90 -7.25
N LYS A 125 14.89 13.15 -8.28
CA LYS A 125 13.48 12.86 -8.57
C LYS A 125 12.81 12.01 -7.47
N GLU A 126 13.51 11.01 -6.94
CA GLU A 126 13.03 10.21 -5.80
C GLU A 126 12.91 11.05 -4.53
N ARG A 127 13.89 11.92 -4.25
CA ARG A 127 13.84 12.86 -3.13
C ARG A 127 12.66 13.81 -3.22
N LEU A 128 12.37 14.29 -4.42
CA LEU A 128 11.26 15.19 -4.68
C LEU A 128 9.92 14.51 -4.39
N VAL A 129 9.76 13.26 -4.82
CA VAL A 129 8.58 12.43 -4.52
C VAL A 129 8.43 12.19 -3.01
N LEU A 130 9.52 11.81 -2.33
CA LEU A 130 9.51 11.59 -0.88
C LEU A 130 9.20 12.87 -0.10
N ALA A 131 9.79 14.00 -0.50
CA ALA A 131 9.48 15.30 0.10
C ALA A 131 8.01 15.69 -0.09
N TYR A 132 7.45 15.44 -1.26
CA TYR A 132 6.04 15.69 -1.51
C TYR A 132 5.12 14.75 -0.72
N ALA A 133 5.43 13.45 -0.71
CA ALA A 133 4.69 12.47 0.09
C ALA A 133 4.72 12.81 1.59
N ASP A 134 5.86 13.29 2.09
CA ASP A 134 5.98 13.78 3.48
C ASP A 134 5.02 14.95 3.76
N ARG A 135 4.92 15.91 2.82
CA ARG A 135 3.96 17.01 2.95
C ARG A 135 2.52 16.55 2.93
N LEU A 136 2.19 15.56 2.11
CA LEU A 136 0.83 14.99 2.09
C LEU A 136 0.49 14.28 3.42
N VAL A 137 1.41 13.46 3.91
CA VAL A 137 1.18 12.55 5.03
C VAL A 137 1.35 13.26 6.38
N VAL A 138 2.54 13.82 6.64
CA VAL A 138 2.89 14.38 7.94
C VAL A 138 2.36 15.79 8.10
N HIS A 139 2.34 16.57 7.04
CA HIS A 139 1.92 17.96 7.05
C HIS A 139 0.51 18.20 6.49
N GLN A 140 -0.27 17.14 6.29
CA GLN A 140 -1.68 17.22 5.90
C GLN A 140 -1.92 18.05 4.62
N GLY A 141 -1.06 17.89 3.62
CA GLY A 141 -1.15 18.58 2.34
C GLY A 141 -0.64 20.03 2.32
N ARG A 142 0.01 20.50 3.38
CA ARG A 142 0.66 21.83 3.39
C ARG A 142 1.97 21.79 2.62
N VAL A 143 1.90 22.03 1.32
CA VAL A 143 3.04 22.01 0.40
C VAL A 143 3.52 23.42 0.14
N PRO A 144 4.81 23.76 0.40
CA PRO A 144 5.37 25.06 -0.02
C PRO A 144 5.37 25.22 -1.54
N ASP A 145 5.13 26.43 -2.03
CA ASP A 145 5.12 26.74 -3.47
C ASP A 145 6.43 26.32 -4.14
N SER A 146 7.57 26.58 -3.51
CA SER A 146 8.88 26.18 -4.05
C SER A 146 9.04 24.67 -4.27
N LEU A 147 8.46 23.83 -3.41
CA LEU A 147 8.44 22.38 -3.61
C LEU A 147 7.48 22.01 -4.74
N PHE A 148 6.33 22.66 -4.81
CA PHE A 148 5.34 22.40 -5.86
C PHE A 148 5.85 22.84 -7.24
N ASP A 149 6.56 23.96 -7.34
CA ASP A 149 7.23 24.41 -8.56
C ASP A 149 8.29 23.43 -9.03
N ALA A 150 9.08 22.88 -8.10
CA ALA A 150 10.05 21.82 -8.42
C ALA A 150 9.37 20.53 -8.92
N LEU A 151 8.22 20.15 -8.36
CA LEU A 151 7.43 19.03 -8.90
C LEU A 151 6.96 19.31 -10.34
N LYS A 152 6.45 20.49 -10.61
CA LYS A 152 5.99 20.88 -11.95
C LYS A 152 7.11 20.93 -13.00
N ALA A 153 8.35 21.11 -12.57
CA ALA A 153 9.50 21.05 -13.47
C ALA A 153 9.85 19.61 -13.91
N GLU A 154 9.51 18.61 -13.09
CA GLU A 154 9.89 17.20 -13.29
C GLU A 154 8.73 16.28 -13.70
N PHE A 155 7.49 16.69 -13.43
CA PHE A 155 6.29 15.88 -13.62
C PHE A 155 5.19 16.65 -14.36
N SER A 156 4.44 15.95 -15.18
CA SER A 156 3.20 16.46 -15.75
C SER A 156 2.11 16.64 -14.68
N ASP A 157 1.13 17.47 -14.96
CA ASP A 157 -0.03 17.66 -14.07
C ASP A 157 -0.76 16.33 -13.78
N GLU A 158 -0.82 15.43 -14.78
CA GLU A 158 -1.42 14.08 -14.62
C GLU A 158 -0.64 13.25 -13.61
N GLU A 159 0.70 13.20 -13.71
CA GLU A 159 1.55 12.46 -12.76
C GLU A 159 1.47 13.03 -11.34
N ILE A 160 1.42 14.35 -11.20
CA ILE A 160 1.25 15.00 -9.88
C ILE A 160 -0.11 14.64 -9.28
N VAL A 161 -1.19 14.64 -10.05
CA VAL A 161 -2.52 14.23 -9.60
C VAL A 161 -2.52 12.76 -9.20
N GLU A 162 -1.90 11.87 -9.98
CA GLU A 162 -1.79 10.45 -9.66
C GLU A 162 -0.98 10.23 -8.37
N LEU A 163 0.17 10.88 -8.22
CA LEU A 163 1.00 10.81 -7.01
C LEU A 163 0.23 11.29 -5.77
N THR A 164 -0.46 12.44 -5.89
CA THR A 164 -1.26 13.01 -4.82
C THR A 164 -2.37 12.06 -4.38
N TYR A 165 -3.15 11.58 -5.35
CA TYR A 165 -4.29 10.71 -5.08
C TYR A 165 -3.86 9.37 -4.48
N ILE A 166 -2.85 8.72 -5.07
CA ILE A 166 -2.43 7.39 -4.65
C ILE A 166 -1.75 7.43 -3.29
N THR A 167 -0.89 8.41 -3.01
CA THR A 167 -0.27 8.59 -1.69
C THR A 167 -1.35 8.87 -0.63
N SER A 168 -2.34 9.72 -0.92
CA SER A 168 -3.44 10.01 0.00
C SER A 168 -4.37 8.81 0.21
N LEU A 169 -4.60 7.99 -0.82
CA LEU A 169 -5.33 6.73 -0.71
C LEU A 169 -4.67 5.79 0.29
N TYR A 170 -3.34 5.68 0.23
CA TYR A 170 -2.60 4.82 1.15
C TYR A 170 -2.42 5.40 2.55
N LEU A 171 -2.39 6.72 2.70
CA LEU A 171 -2.57 7.36 4.01
C LEU A 171 -3.90 6.95 4.64
N MET A 172 -4.99 7.02 3.88
CA MET A 172 -6.31 6.58 4.34
C MET A 172 -6.30 5.11 4.75
N HIS A 173 -5.74 4.21 3.92
CA HIS A 173 -5.65 2.78 4.24
C HIS A 173 -4.81 2.50 5.48
N ALA A 174 -3.68 3.18 5.64
CA ALA A 174 -2.83 3.05 6.82
C ALA A 174 -3.57 3.48 8.11
N VAL A 175 -4.28 4.61 8.06
CA VAL A 175 -5.08 5.10 9.20
C VAL A 175 -6.20 4.11 9.55
N MET A 176 -6.91 3.59 8.54
CA MET A 176 -7.99 2.62 8.76
C MET A 176 -7.47 1.29 9.32
N SER A 177 -6.36 0.77 8.77
CA SER A 177 -5.75 -0.47 9.23
C SER A 177 -5.35 -0.37 10.71
N ARG A 178 -4.66 0.70 11.09
CA ARG A 178 -4.30 0.95 12.50
C ARG A 178 -5.53 1.12 13.39
N ALA A 179 -6.50 1.92 12.97
CA ALA A 179 -7.72 2.18 13.76
C ALA A 179 -8.51 0.89 14.03
N LEU A 180 -8.57 -0.01 13.07
CA LEU A 180 -9.31 -1.27 13.15
C LEU A 180 -8.45 -2.44 13.62
N ARG A 181 -7.13 -2.25 13.75
CA ARG A 181 -6.12 -3.27 14.10
C ARG A 181 -6.17 -4.47 13.17
N THR A 182 -6.17 -4.19 11.86
CA THR A 182 -6.15 -5.23 10.84
C THR A 182 -4.72 -5.61 10.46
N GLU A 183 -4.56 -6.80 9.93
CA GLU A 183 -3.29 -7.37 9.47
C GLU A 183 -2.20 -7.31 10.57
N PHE A 184 -1.11 -6.60 10.32
CA PHE A 184 0.01 -6.44 11.25
C PHE A 184 -0.11 -5.21 12.15
N ASP A 185 -1.22 -4.45 12.03
CA ASP A 185 -1.42 -3.18 12.74
C ASP A 185 -2.12 -3.34 14.10
N ASP A 186 -2.15 -4.55 14.65
CA ASP A 186 -2.66 -4.85 15.98
C ASP A 186 -1.66 -4.60 17.11
N ARG A 187 -0.49 -4.03 16.80
CA ARG A 187 0.61 -3.73 17.73
C ARG A 187 0.99 -2.24 17.70
N ASP A 188 1.62 -1.77 18.78
CA ASP A 188 2.09 -0.39 18.93
C ASP A 188 3.64 -0.28 18.82
N ASP A 189 4.31 -1.32 18.32
CA ASP A 189 5.76 -1.35 18.12
C ASP A 189 6.20 -0.35 17.04
N PRO A 190 7.48 0.06 17.06
CA PRO A 190 8.06 0.78 15.94
C PRO A 190 7.84 0.05 14.62
N VAL A 191 7.63 0.80 13.55
CA VAL A 191 7.42 0.22 12.22
C VAL A 191 8.69 -0.48 11.77
N THR A 192 8.54 -1.77 11.54
CA THR A 192 9.57 -2.62 10.95
C THR A 192 8.93 -3.43 9.84
N GLU A 193 9.69 -3.84 8.85
CA GLU A 193 9.12 -4.66 7.80
C GLU A 193 8.78 -6.06 8.32
N VAL A 194 7.56 -6.52 8.05
CA VAL A 194 7.19 -7.93 8.21
C VAL A 194 7.64 -8.66 6.95
N PRO A 195 8.58 -9.60 7.04
CA PRO A 195 9.14 -10.27 5.87
C PRO A 195 8.07 -11.04 5.09
N ALA A 196 8.32 -11.22 3.80
CA ALA A 196 7.49 -12.09 2.98
C ALA A 196 7.64 -13.55 3.43
N PRO A 197 6.60 -14.39 3.27
CA PRO A 197 6.71 -15.80 3.55
C PRO A 197 7.73 -16.49 2.62
N GLU A 198 8.27 -17.62 3.07
CA GLU A 198 9.17 -18.43 2.26
C GLU A 198 8.48 -18.83 0.94
N GLY A 199 9.21 -18.73 -0.17
CA GLY A 199 8.67 -19.01 -1.51
C GLY A 199 7.82 -17.90 -2.13
N PHE A 200 7.67 -16.74 -1.46
CA PHE A 200 6.98 -15.58 -2.03
C PHE A 200 7.77 -15.01 -3.22
N ASP A 201 7.11 -14.89 -4.37
CA ASP A 201 7.65 -14.18 -5.53
C ASP A 201 7.05 -12.77 -5.61
N ALA A 202 7.91 -11.76 -5.46
CA ALA A 202 7.50 -10.36 -5.52
C ALA A 202 6.91 -9.97 -6.89
N LEU A 203 7.30 -10.66 -7.97
CA LEU A 203 6.75 -10.43 -9.31
C LEU A 203 5.30 -10.92 -9.41
N ASP A 204 4.96 -12.03 -8.75
CA ASP A 204 3.59 -12.53 -8.72
C ASP A 204 2.65 -11.60 -7.94
N PHE A 205 3.18 -10.94 -6.90
CA PHE A 205 2.45 -9.96 -6.11
C PHE A 205 1.91 -8.78 -6.92
N LEU A 206 2.67 -8.30 -7.90
CA LEU A 206 2.29 -7.18 -8.76
C LEU A 206 1.36 -7.60 -9.91
N GLY A 207 0.97 -8.87 -9.99
CA GLY A 207 0.16 -9.40 -11.10
C GLY A 207 0.95 -9.48 -12.42
N GLY A 208 2.27 -9.41 -12.34
CA GLY A 208 3.20 -9.52 -13.46
C GLY A 208 3.61 -10.96 -13.75
N GLY A 209 2.75 -11.94 -13.48
CA GLY A 209 3.02 -13.34 -13.79
C GLY A 209 3.66 -13.47 -15.18
N ARG A 210 4.77 -14.19 -15.28
CA ARG A 210 5.53 -14.40 -16.51
C ARG A 210 4.56 -14.72 -17.63
N ARG A 211 4.47 -13.82 -18.60
CA ARG A 211 3.90 -14.18 -19.89
C ARG A 211 4.83 -15.23 -20.48
N ALA A 212 4.35 -16.47 -20.50
CA ALA A 212 4.96 -17.55 -21.26
C ALA A 212 4.92 -17.23 -22.76
#